data_fc3327be993f74cec41c0f0c2f31efc5
#
_entry.id   fc3327be993f74cec41c0f0c2f31efc5
#
_cell.length_a   1.000
_cell.length_b   1.000
_cell.length_c   1.000
_cell.angle_alpha   90.00
_cell.angle_beta   90.00
_cell.angle_gamma   90.00
#
_symmetry.space_group_name_H-M   'P 1'
#
loop_
_entity.id
_entity.type
_entity.pdbx_description
1 polymer ?
#
loop_
_entity_poly.entity_id
_entity_poly.type
_entity_poly.pdbx_seq_one_letter_code
_entity_poly.pdbx_strand_id
1 'polypeptide(L)'
;MTKADLVEQVAEAIGPGVTKKDCALVVDGLLNAVKRALANGDNIEIRGFGTFKVRKRKSRMARNPRTGEGVEVPSRSVPVFKPSKHLRTRVSQLDGRGPG
;
A
#
# COMPACT_ATOMS: atom_id res chain seq x y z
N MET A 1 -0.03 8.11 -11.99
CA MET A 1 -1.44 7.70 -11.76
C MET A 1 -1.89 8.14 -10.38
N THR A 2 -3.07 8.69 -10.28
CA THR A 2 -3.65 9.17 -9.01
C THR A 2 -4.85 8.33 -8.60
N LYS A 3 -5.38 8.60 -7.42
CA LYS A 3 -6.62 7.96 -6.97
C LYS A 3 -7.77 8.22 -7.94
N ALA A 4 -7.85 9.42 -8.51
CA ALA A 4 -8.88 9.76 -9.47
C ALA A 4 -8.81 8.88 -10.73
N ASP A 5 -7.60 8.57 -11.18
CA ASP A 5 -7.40 7.67 -12.33
C ASP A 5 -7.88 6.26 -12.02
N LEU A 6 -7.63 5.79 -10.80
CA LEU A 6 -8.10 4.48 -10.36
C LEU A 6 -9.63 4.44 -10.28
N VAL A 7 -10.24 5.52 -9.79
CA VAL A 7 -11.71 5.62 -9.73
C VAL A 7 -12.32 5.54 -11.12
N GLU A 8 -11.71 6.19 -12.13
CA GLU A 8 -12.15 6.08 -13.50
C GLU A 8 -12.10 4.65 -14.02
N GLN A 9 -11.03 3.95 -13.75
CA GLN A 9 -10.90 2.55 -14.16
C GLN A 9 -11.94 1.66 -13.48
N VAL A 10 -12.23 1.92 -12.20
CA VAL A 10 -13.28 1.19 -11.49
C VAL A 10 -14.63 1.45 -12.12
N ALA A 11 -14.94 2.70 -12.44
CA ALA A 11 -16.21 3.06 -13.09
C ALA A 11 -16.36 2.37 -14.44
N GLU A 12 -15.29 2.30 -15.24
CA GLU A 12 -15.30 1.58 -16.52
C GLU A 12 -15.53 0.09 -16.33
N ALA A 13 -14.88 -0.50 -15.34
CA ALA A 13 -14.99 -1.94 -15.07
C ALA A 13 -16.40 -2.34 -14.63
N ILE A 14 -17.07 -1.49 -13.87
CA ILE A 14 -18.44 -1.75 -13.39
C ILE A 14 -19.45 -1.51 -14.52
N GLY A 15 -19.19 -0.50 -15.35
CA GLY A 15 -20.06 -0.16 -16.47
C GLY A 15 -21.19 0.79 -16.10
N PRO A 16 -22.17 0.98 -17.02
CA PRO A 16 -23.29 1.87 -16.78
C PRO A 16 -24.19 1.34 -15.66
N GLY A 17 -24.77 2.21 -14.89
CA GLY A 17 -25.63 1.87 -13.75
C GLY A 17 -25.02 2.25 -12.42
N VAL A 18 -23.72 2.52 -12.37
CA VAL A 18 -23.05 3.06 -11.18
C VAL A 18 -22.33 4.33 -11.58
N THR A 19 -22.59 5.41 -10.85
CA THR A 19 -21.97 6.69 -11.17
C THR A 19 -20.52 6.74 -10.76
N LYS A 20 -19.75 7.60 -11.40
CA LYS A 20 -18.35 7.84 -11.03
C LYS A 20 -18.26 8.33 -9.59
N LYS A 21 -19.24 9.13 -9.14
CA LYS A 21 -19.32 9.60 -7.75
C LYS A 21 -19.47 8.43 -6.78
N ASP A 22 -20.32 7.46 -7.10
CA ASP A 22 -20.49 6.26 -6.25
C ASP A 22 -19.22 5.44 -6.21
N CYS A 23 -18.55 5.29 -7.35
CA CYS A 23 -17.26 4.59 -7.40
C CYS A 23 -16.21 5.28 -6.52
N ALA A 24 -16.18 6.61 -6.53
CA ALA A 24 -15.26 7.37 -5.67
C ALA A 24 -15.56 7.14 -4.19
N LEU A 25 -16.82 7.08 -3.81
CA LEU A 25 -17.22 6.81 -2.43
C LEU A 25 -16.77 5.40 -1.97
N VAL A 26 -16.94 4.42 -2.85
CA VAL A 26 -16.52 3.04 -2.54
C VAL A 26 -15.00 2.95 -2.38
N VAL A 27 -14.26 3.56 -3.28
CA VAL A 27 -12.79 3.58 -3.21
C VAL A 27 -12.32 4.29 -1.95
N ASP A 28 -12.89 5.44 -1.62
CA ASP A 28 -12.56 6.17 -0.39
C ASP A 28 -12.90 5.34 0.85
N GLY A 29 -14.04 4.68 0.84
CA GLY A 29 -14.45 3.80 1.95
C GLY A 29 -13.48 2.67 2.18
N LEU A 30 -13.02 2.03 1.10
CA LEU A 30 -12.02 0.96 1.17
C LEU A 30 -10.70 1.48 1.74
N LEU A 31 -10.19 2.59 1.20
CA LEU A 31 -8.92 3.14 1.65
C LEU A 31 -8.98 3.59 3.11
N ASN A 32 -10.10 4.17 3.54
CA ASN A 32 -10.28 4.55 4.94
C ASN A 32 -10.38 3.34 5.86
N ALA A 33 -11.01 2.26 5.41
CA ALA A 33 -11.06 1.02 6.19
C ALA A 33 -9.66 0.43 6.37
N VAL A 34 -8.85 0.43 5.32
CA VAL A 34 -7.45 -0.03 5.38
C VAL A 34 -6.65 0.82 6.36
N LYS A 35 -6.78 2.14 6.28
CA LYS A 35 -6.09 3.06 7.21
C LYS A 35 -6.45 2.79 8.66
N ARG A 36 -7.73 2.60 8.95
CA ARG A 36 -8.20 2.34 10.33
C ARG A 36 -7.68 1.01 10.87
N ALA A 37 -7.71 -0.03 10.07
CA ALA A 37 -7.20 -1.33 10.48
C ALA A 37 -5.71 -1.26 10.81
N LEU A 38 -4.93 -0.64 9.96
CA LEU A 38 -3.48 -0.49 10.18
C LEU A 38 -3.19 0.39 11.40
N ALA A 39 -3.97 1.45 11.59
CA ALA A 39 -3.82 2.32 12.75
C ALA A 39 -4.10 1.57 14.07
N ASN A 40 -4.93 0.53 14.02
CA ASN A 40 -5.22 -0.33 15.17
C ASN A 40 -4.21 -1.49 15.31
N GLY A 41 -3.24 -1.59 14.43
CA GLY A 41 -2.25 -2.66 14.45
C GLY A 41 -2.68 -3.95 13.77
N ASP A 42 -3.79 -3.93 13.05
CA ASP A 42 -4.29 -5.11 12.37
C ASP A 42 -3.60 -5.30 11.01
N ASN A 43 -3.35 -6.55 10.66
CA ASN A 43 -2.87 -6.90 9.33
C ASN A 43 -4.08 -7.14 8.42
N ILE A 44 -3.91 -6.83 7.14
CA ILE A 44 -4.97 -7.02 6.14
C ILE A 44 -4.43 -7.87 5.01
N GLU A 45 -4.99 -9.06 4.84
CA GLU A 45 -4.65 -9.93 3.73
C GLU A 45 -5.70 -9.79 2.62
N ILE A 46 -5.26 -9.38 1.44
CA ILE A 46 -6.11 -9.31 0.25
C ILE A 46 -5.62 -10.37 -0.72
N ARG A 47 -6.39 -11.44 -0.80
CA ARG A 47 -6.03 -12.62 -1.58
C ARG A 47 -5.78 -12.26 -3.05
N GLY A 48 -4.65 -12.71 -3.58
CA GLY A 48 -4.26 -12.44 -4.96
C GLY A 48 -3.64 -11.07 -5.17
N PHE A 49 -3.61 -10.22 -4.16
CA PHE A 49 -3.05 -8.88 -4.24
C PHE A 49 -1.83 -8.73 -3.33
N GLY A 50 -2.02 -8.91 -2.04
CA GLY A 50 -0.93 -8.81 -1.07
C GLY A 50 -1.45 -8.61 0.34
N THR A 51 -0.53 -8.38 1.25
CA THR A 51 -0.82 -8.19 2.66
C THR A 51 -0.27 -6.86 3.14
N PHE A 52 -1.12 -6.07 3.78
CA PHE A 52 -0.71 -4.86 4.48
C PHE A 52 -0.45 -5.22 5.94
N LYS A 53 0.71 -4.86 6.45
CA LYS A 53 1.14 -5.19 7.80
C LYS A 53 1.60 -3.96 8.53
N VAL A 54 1.51 -4.01 9.85
CA VAL A 54 2.20 -3.04 10.71
C VAL A 54 3.46 -3.70 11.21
N ARG A 55 4.58 -3.07 10.98
CA ARG A 55 5.89 -3.57 11.39
C ARG A 55 6.50 -2.60 12.38
N LYS A 56 7.03 -3.14 13.47
CA LYS A 56 7.73 -2.33 14.44
C LYS A 56 9.20 -2.28 14.09
N ARG A 57 9.71 -1.08 13.86
CA ARG A 57 11.12 -0.87 13.64
C ARG A 57 11.78 -0.53 14.96
N LYS A 58 12.89 -1.21 15.27
CA LYS A 58 13.64 -0.98 16.49
C LYS A 58 14.30 0.39 16.46
N SER A 59 14.55 0.94 17.64
CA SER A 59 15.39 2.12 17.74
C SER A 59 16.78 1.84 17.19
N ARG A 60 17.39 2.83 16.62
CA ARG A 60 18.71 2.71 16.03
C ARG A 60 19.47 4.02 16.15
N MET A 61 20.78 3.94 16.07
CA MET A 61 21.63 5.12 15.96
C MET A 61 21.78 5.47 14.49
N ALA A 62 21.49 6.69 14.15
CA ALA A 62 21.72 7.25 12.83
C ALA A 62 22.75 8.38 12.96
N ARG A 63 23.48 8.65 11.90
CA ARG A 63 24.46 9.72 11.89
C ARG A 63 23.88 10.94 11.20
N ASN A 64 23.97 12.10 11.85
CA ASN A 64 23.57 13.35 11.25
C ASN A 64 24.57 13.70 10.13
N PRO A 65 24.15 13.77 8.86
CA PRO A 65 25.07 14.05 7.76
C PRO A 65 25.69 15.44 7.83
N ARG A 66 25.12 16.34 8.61
CA ARG A 66 25.56 17.71 8.75
C ARG A 66 26.67 17.87 9.77
N THR A 67 26.55 17.18 10.91
CA THR A 67 27.49 17.34 12.03
C THR A 67 28.33 16.10 12.29
N GLY A 68 27.94 14.96 11.74
CA GLY A 68 28.57 13.67 12.00
C GLY A 68 28.22 13.08 13.36
N GLU A 69 27.36 13.74 14.13
CA GLU A 69 26.95 13.25 15.45
C GLU A 69 25.97 12.10 15.34
N GLY A 70 26.05 11.17 16.29
CA GLY A 70 25.08 10.11 16.44
C GLY A 70 23.76 10.65 16.97
N VAL A 71 22.65 10.28 16.31
CA VAL A 71 21.31 10.64 16.73
C VAL A 71 20.51 9.38 16.94
N GLU A 72 19.86 9.24 18.09
CA GLU A 72 19.01 8.10 18.35
C GLU A 72 17.67 8.27 17.61
N VAL A 73 17.34 7.29 16.76
CA VAL A 73 16.03 7.19 16.12
C VAL A 73 15.18 6.24 16.97
N PRO A 74 14.10 6.72 17.58
CA PRO A 74 13.28 5.87 18.45
C PRO A 74 12.56 4.78 17.67
N SER A 75 12.14 3.74 18.38
CA SER A 75 11.33 2.68 17.78
C SER A 75 10.00 3.27 17.30
N ARG A 76 9.47 2.74 16.20
CA ARG A 76 8.22 3.22 15.62
C ARG A 76 7.52 2.10 14.88
N SER A 77 6.20 2.24 14.76
CA SER A 77 5.40 1.35 13.93
C SER A 77 5.25 1.96 12.54
N VAL A 78 5.44 1.16 11.52
CA VAL A 78 5.34 1.60 10.12
C VAL A 78 4.44 0.64 9.34
N PRO A 79 3.65 1.16 8.40
CA PRO A 79 2.92 0.30 7.50
C PRO A 79 3.84 -0.25 6.42
N VAL A 80 3.69 -1.52 6.09
CA VAL A 80 4.42 -2.15 4.99
C VAL A 80 3.45 -2.96 4.14
N PHE A 81 3.75 -3.06 2.87
CA PHE A 81 2.98 -3.86 1.93
C PHE A 81 3.84 -5.00 1.39
N LYS A 82 3.34 -6.23 1.54
CA LYS A 82 3.98 -7.40 0.97
C LYS A 82 3.14 -7.89 -0.20
N PRO A 83 3.62 -7.78 -1.44
CA PRO A 83 2.84 -8.22 -2.60
C PRO A 83 2.67 -9.74 -2.63
N SER A 84 1.56 -10.20 -3.21
CA SER A 84 1.32 -11.61 -3.45
C SER A 84 2.26 -12.11 -4.56
N LYS A 85 2.42 -13.44 -4.63
CA LYS A 85 3.17 -14.05 -5.72
C LYS A 85 2.60 -13.67 -7.09
N HIS A 86 1.28 -13.67 -7.21
CA HIS A 86 0.60 -13.30 -8.45
C HIS A 86 0.93 -11.87 -8.87
N LEU A 87 0.89 -10.93 -7.93
CA LEU A 87 1.22 -9.53 -8.22
C LEU A 87 2.70 -9.39 -8.61
N ARG A 88 3.60 -10.05 -7.88
CA ARG A 88 5.04 -10.00 -8.22
C ARG A 88 5.32 -10.53 -9.61
N THR A 89 4.66 -11.61 -9.99
CA THR A 89 4.79 -12.21 -11.32
C THR A 89 4.35 -11.21 -12.39
N ARG A 90 3.21 -10.55 -12.18
CA ARG A 90 2.70 -9.58 -13.15
C ARG A 90 3.65 -8.39 -13.31
N VAL A 91 4.20 -7.90 -12.21
CA VAL A 91 5.13 -6.77 -12.26
C VAL A 91 6.44 -7.16 -12.92
N SER A 92 6.94 -8.37 -12.69
CA SER A 92 8.19 -8.83 -13.30
C SER A 92 8.11 -8.93 -14.83
N GLN A 93 6.92 -8.99 -15.39
CA GLN A 93 6.71 -8.98 -16.84
C GLN A 93 7.14 -7.66 -17.50
N LEU A 94 7.28 -6.59 -16.71
CA LEU A 94 7.81 -5.33 -17.22
C LEU A 94 9.21 -5.48 -17.79
N ASP A 95 9.99 -6.43 -17.29
CA ASP A 95 11.36 -6.65 -17.72
C ASP A 95 11.47 -7.53 -18.96
N GLY A 96 10.32 -7.92 -19.54
CA GLY A 96 10.28 -8.83 -20.68
C GLY A 96 10.70 -10.24 -20.36
N ARG A 97 10.75 -10.59 -19.07
CA ARG A 97 11.10 -11.93 -18.59
C ARG A 97 9.89 -12.57 -17.94
N GLY A 98 9.78 -13.86 -18.08
CA GLY A 98 8.83 -14.62 -17.30
C GLY A 98 9.20 -14.63 -15.83
N PRO A 99 8.31 -15.13 -14.95
CA PRO A 99 8.63 -15.25 -13.52
C PRO A 99 9.84 -16.16 -13.36
N GLY A 100 10.90 -15.59 -12.82
CA GLY A 100 12.13 -16.32 -12.60
C GLY A 100 12.56 -16.31 -11.16
#